data_46351025365e8d5e58f3f6c074bf0e5c
#
_entry.id   46351025365e8d5e58f3f6c074bf0e5c
#
_cell.length_a   1.000
_cell.length_b   1.000
_cell.length_c   1.000
_cell.angle_alpha   90.00
_cell.angle_beta   90.00
_cell.angle_gamma   90.00
#
_symmetry.space_group_name_H-M   'P 1'
#
loop_
_entity.id
_entity.type
_entity.pdbx_description
1 polymer ?
#
loop_
_entity_poly.entity_id
_entity_poly.type
_entity_poly.pdbx_seq_one_letter_code
_entity_poly.pdbx_strand_id
1 'polypeptide(L)'
;VSIDELTKFYIPNTDGGAHPSWLKSVKNKINDNQITINEIAKGMIRYSSNANTEWLGNTLGLKNINNRIDSLGIENHTEFYNIVSALFVGKEKFPKSKGKELQSKLKNLSIEDYIETTNQIHKKLLTDSIYKKTIGDLGMNIQRIWSDNLPSSTVKDYFGIMKKINSKTYFDTDAQKY
;
A
#
# COMPACT_ATOMS: atom_id res chain seq x y z
N VAL A 1 -6.91 -6.33 16.45
CA VAL A 1 -6.06 -5.18 16.09
C VAL A 1 -6.75 -3.92 16.55
N SER A 2 -6.02 -3.03 17.22
CA SER A 2 -6.60 -1.77 17.67
C SER A 2 -6.80 -0.81 16.49
N ILE A 3 -7.90 -0.06 16.52
CA ILE A 3 -8.18 0.99 15.53
C ILE A 3 -7.12 2.09 15.58
N ASP A 4 -6.57 2.38 16.76
CA ASP A 4 -5.49 3.37 16.91
C ASP A 4 -4.21 2.93 16.20
N GLU A 5 -3.91 1.63 16.20
CA GLU A 5 -2.79 1.07 15.45
C GLU A 5 -2.99 1.24 13.95
N LEU A 6 -4.17 0.90 13.43
CA LEU A 6 -4.52 1.13 12.02
C LEU A 6 -4.46 2.61 11.62
N THR A 7 -4.87 3.50 12.50
CA THR A 7 -4.86 4.95 12.26
C THR A 7 -3.43 5.49 12.05
N LYS A 8 -2.39 4.81 12.56
CA LYS A 8 -0.99 5.18 12.27
C LYS A 8 -0.68 5.11 10.77
N PHE A 9 -1.33 4.22 10.04
CA PHE A 9 -1.14 4.05 8.59
C PHE A 9 -2.07 4.94 7.75
N TYR A 10 -3.10 5.53 8.36
CA TYR A 10 -4.02 6.39 7.63
C TYR A 10 -3.39 7.76 7.32
N ILE A 11 -3.43 8.13 6.06
CA ILE A 11 -3.01 9.43 5.57
C ILE A 11 -4.23 10.08 4.91
N PRO A 12 -4.75 11.17 5.48
CA PRO A 12 -5.92 11.84 4.94
C PRO A 12 -5.76 12.22 3.45
N ASN A 13 -6.84 12.13 2.69
CA ASN A 13 -6.93 12.53 1.27
C ASN A 13 -6.04 11.73 0.30
N THR A 14 -5.58 10.53 0.67
CA THR A 14 -4.77 9.68 -0.21
C THR A 14 -5.53 8.51 -0.84
N ASP A 15 -6.77 8.23 -0.38
CA ASP A 15 -7.58 7.08 -0.83
C ASP A 15 -9.03 7.45 -1.20
N GLY A 16 -9.28 8.71 -1.54
CA GLY A 16 -10.63 9.17 -1.93
C GLY A 16 -11.70 8.96 -0.85
N GLY A 17 -11.32 8.86 0.42
CA GLY A 17 -12.23 8.62 1.54
C GLY A 17 -12.56 7.14 1.78
N ALA A 18 -11.81 6.23 1.20
CA ALA A 18 -12.00 4.78 1.34
C ALA A 18 -11.87 4.30 2.79
N HIS A 19 -10.83 4.71 3.50
CA HIS A 19 -10.64 4.33 4.89
C HIS A 19 -11.76 4.84 5.84
N PRO A 20 -12.16 6.12 5.82
CA PRO A 20 -13.33 6.58 6.58
C PRO A 20 -14.62 5.84 6.24
N SER A 21 -14.86 5.52 4.98
CA SER A 21 -16.03 4.75 4.53
C SER A 21 -16.02 3.34 5.08
N TRP A 22 -14.86 2.68 5.05
CA TRP A 22 -14.69 1.38 5.69
C TRP A 22 -14.94 1.43 7.20
N LEU A 23 -14.31 2.37 7.94
CA LEU A 23 -14.51 2.53 9.38
C LEU A 23 -16.00 2.70 9.73
N LYS A 24 -16.73 3.50 8.95
CA LYS A 24 -18.18 3.67 9.12
C LYS A 24 -18.92 2.33 8.94
N SER A 25 -18.52 1.52 7.96
CA SER A 25 -19.19 0.25 7.65
C SER A 25 -18.98 -0.83 8.69
N VAL A 26 -17.89 -0.78 9.45
CA VAL A 26 -17.55 -1.79 10.48
C VAL A 26 -17.77 -1.30 11.90
N LYS A 27 -18.40 -0.13 12.08
CA LYS A 27 -18.59 0.51 13.40
C LYS A 27 -19.19 -0.45 14.44
N ASN A 28 -20.17 -1.24 14.06
CA ASN A 28 -20.85 -2.23 14.93
C ASN A 28 -20.08 -3.56 15.10
N LYS A 29 -18.92 -3.70 14.46
CA LYS A 29 -18.01 -4.85 14.62
C LYS A 29 -16.78 -4.51 15.46
N ILE A 30 -16.63 -3.23 15.82
CA ILE A 30 -15.54 -2.76 16.69
C ILE A 30 -15.99 -2.96 18.14
N ASN A 31 -15.23 -3.78 18.89
CA ASN A 31 -15.43 -4.01 20.32
C ASN A 31 -14.17 -3.56 21.06
N ASP A 32 -14.31 -2.72 22.08
CA ASP A 32 -13.21 -2.23 22.91
C ASP A 32 -12.03 -1.69 22.07
N ASN A 33 -12.35 -0.89 21.03
CA ASN A 33 -11.37 -0.37 20.08
C ASN A 33 -10.62 -1.44 19.26
N GLN A 34 -11.15 -2.67 19.19
CA GLN A 34 -10.54 -3.78 18.46
C GLN A 34 -11.39 -4.20 17.25
N ILE A 35 -10.71 -4.60 16.18
CA ILE A 35 -11.29 -5.16 14.95
C ILE A 35 -10.52 -6.41 14.53
N THR A 36 -11.19 -7.35 13.85
CA THR A 36 -10.53 -8.57 13.38
C THR A 36 -9.68 -8.30 12.11
N ILE A 37 -8.61 -9.08 11.94
CA ILE A 37 -7.76 -9.02 10.73
C ILE A 37 -8.59 -9.29 9.46
N ASN A 38 -9.59 -10.17 9.53
CA ASN A 38 -10.49 -10.46 8.42
C ASN A 38 -11.27 -9.20 7.95
N GLU A 39 -11.78 -8.40 8.88
CA GLU A 39 -12.47 -7.15 8.52
C GLU A 39 -11.47 -6.11 7.94
N ILE A 40 -10.22 -6.10 8.39
CA ILE A 40 -9.14 -5.27 7.81
C ILE A 40 -8.87 -5.70 6.36
N ALA A 41 -8.71 -7.02 6.11
CA ALA A 41 -8.51 -7.55 4.77
C ALA A 41 -9.70 -7.25 3.83
N LYS A 42 -10.93 -7.37 4.33
CA LYS A 42 -12.13 -6.95 3.58
C LYS A 42 -12.12 -5.44 3.27
N GLY A 43 -11.64 -4.62 4.20
CA GLY A 43 -11.48 -3.18 4.00
C GLY A 43 -10.48 -2.85 2.89
N MET A 44 -9.36 -3.57 2.83
CA MET A 44 -8.40 -3.47 1.74
C MET A 44 -9.06 -3.77 0.38
N ILE A 45 -9.75 -4.91 0.26
CA ILE A 45 -10.26 -5.39 -1.03
C ILE A 45 -11.52 -4.62 -1.46
N ARG A 46 -12.50 -4.42 -0.56
CA ARG A 46 -13.81 -3.87 -0.92
C ARG A 46 -13.83 -2.35 -0.99
N TYR A 47 -13.02 -1.71 -0.18
CA TYR A 47 -13.00 -0.25 -0.05
C TYR A 47 -11.75 0.38 -0.67
N SER A 48 -10.73 -0.43 -0.99
CA SER A 48 -9.41 0.07 -1.40
C SER A 48 -8.79 0.96 -0.31
N SER A 49 -8.98 0.62 0.96
CA SER A 49 -8.43 1.38 2.08
C SER A 49 -6.91 1.27 2.11
N ASN A 50 -6.23 2.38 1.85
CA ASN A 50 -4.77 2.46 1.88
C ASN A 50 -4.21 2.11 3.27
N ALA A 51 -4.83 2.57 4.35
CA ALA A 51 -4.39 2.26 5.71
C ALA A 51 -4.44 0.76 6.01
N ASN A 52 -5.52 0.07 5.57
CA ASN A 52 -5.64 -1.37 5.73
C ASN A 52 -4.58 -2.13 4.93
N THR A 53 -4.29 -1.68 3.71
CA THR A 53 -3.26 -2.26 2.84
C THR A 53 -1.87 -2.11 3.45
N GLU A 54 -1.51 -0.92 3.89
CA GLU A 54 -0.20 -0.63 4.50
C GLU A 54 -0.03 -1.39 5.83
N TRP A 55 -1.07 -1.45 6.67
CA TRP A 55 -1.02 -2.21 7.91
C TRP A 55 -0.82 -3.71 7.66
N LEU A 56 -1.57 -4.29 6.72
CA LEU A 56 -1.41 -5.70 6.33
C LEU A 56 -0.02 -5.97 5.75
N GLY A 57 0.46 -5.11 4.86
CA GLY A 57 1.81 -5.21 4.29
C GLY A 57 2.90 -5.16 5.36
N ASN A 58 2.77 -4.25 6.33
CA ASN A 58 3.70 -4.14 7.46
C ASN A 58 3.64 -5.40 8.36
N THR A 59 2.45 -5.92 8.63
CA THR A 59 2.25 -7.09 9.50
C THR A 59 2.78 -8.37 8.86
N LEU A 60 2.54 -8.58 7.57
CA LEU A 60 3.05 -9.73 6.82
C LEU A 60 4.55 -9.62 6.55
N GLY A 61 5.07 -8.40 6.47
CA GLY A 61 6.44 -8.09 6.09
C GLY A 61 6.66 -8.11 4.58
N LEU A 62 7.14 -7.00 4.03
CA LEU A 62 7.35 -6.85 2.58
C LEU A 62 8.24 -7.94 2.00
N LYS A 63 9.30 -8.33 2.71
CA LYS A 63 10.17 -9.43 2.29
C LYS A 63 9.41 -10.76 2.14
N ASN A 64 8.51 -11.07 3.07
CA ASN A 64 7.71 -12.30 3.01
C ASN A 64 6.73 -12.25 1.84
N ILE A 65 6.14 -11.07 1.57
CA ILE A 65 5.24 -10.87 0.41
C ILE A 65 6.02 -11.10 -0.88
N ASN A 66 7.19 -10.48 -1.05
CA ASN A 66 8.01 -10.62 -2.24
C ASN A 66 8.49 -12.07 -2.43
N ASN A 67 8.99 -12.73 -1.37
CA ASN A 67 9.34 -14.15 -1.42
C ASN A 67 8.14 -15.04 -1.82
N ARG A 68 6.92 -14.64 -1.41
CA ARG A 68 5.70 -15.38 -1.80
C ARG A 68 5.38 -15.17 -3.27
N ILE A 69 5.53 -13.96 -3.80
CA ILE A 69 5.39 -13.66 -5.23
C ILE A 69 6.33 -14.55 -6.04
N ASP A 70 7.61 -14.61 -5.66
CA ASP A 70 8.61 -15.46 -6.32
C ASP A 70 8.22 -16.94 -6.28
N SER A 71 7.75 -17.43 -5.12
CA SER A 71 7.32 -18.82 -4.94
C SER A 71 6.09 -19.21 -5.77
N LEU A 72 5.31 -18.24 -6.23
CA LEU A 72 4.17 -18.46 -7.14
C LEU A 72 4.59 -18.68 -8.59
N GLY A 73 5.88 -18.50 -8.90
CA GLY A 73 6.42 -18.58 -10.26
C GLY A 73 5.95 -17.41 -11.14
N ILE A 74 5.85 -16.22 -10.56
CA ILE A 74 5.47 -15.00 -11.26
C ILE A 74 6.75 -14.27 -11.64
N GLU A 75 7.16 -14.43 -12.90
CA GLU A 75 8.49 -13.97 -13.36
C GLU A 75 8.56 -12.47 -13.60
N ASN A 76 7.43 -11.82 -13.87
CA ASN A 76 7.40 -10.42 -14.31
C ASN A 76 6.83 -9.45 -13.27
N HIS A 77 6.64 -9.90 -12.03
CA HIS A 77 6.13 -9.02 -10.98
C HIS A 77 7.26 -8.14 -10.45
N THR A 78 7.03 -6.83 -10.43
CA THR A 78 7.94 -5.90 -9.78
C THR A 78 7.86 -6.02 -8.27
N GLU A 79 8.89 -5.59 -7.55
CA GLU A 79 8.93 -5.65 -6.09
C GLU A 79 7.73 -4.93 -5.45
N PHE A 80 7.10 -5.58 -4.47
CA PHE A 80 6.05 -4.97 -3.66
C PHE A 80 6.70 -4.14 -2.53
N TYR A 81 6.24 -2.90 -2.36
CA TYR A 81 6.74 -1.94 -1.37
C TYR A 81 5.60 -1.09 -0.79
N ASN A 82 5.90 -0.17 0.14
CA ASN A 82 4.91 0.69 0.80
C ASN A 82 4.35 1.75 -0.16
N ILE A 83 3.28 1.40 -0.89
CA ILE A 83 2.73 2.18 -2.01
C ILE A 83 2.22 3.57 -1.62
N VAL A 84 1.65 3.72 -0.42
CA VAL A 84 1.12 5.02 0.04
C VAL A 84 2.26 5.94 0.45
N SER A 85 3.28 5.40 1.12
CA SER A 85 4.48 6.14 1.49
C SER A 85 5.22 6.68 0.26
N ALA A 86 5.14 5.98 -0.86
CA ALA A 86 5.73 6.38 -2.13
C ALA A 86 5.18 7.70 -2.71
N LEU A 87 3.96 8.10 -2.33
CA LEU A 87 3.41 9.40 -2.70
C LEU A 87 4.31 10.59 -2.27
N PHE A 88 5.14 10.39 -1.26
CA PHE A 88 5.96 11.45 -0.66
C PHE A 88 7.41 11.49 -1.13
N VAL A 89 7.81 10.57 -2.01
CA VAL A 89 9.19 10.48 -2.53
C VAL A 89 9.65 11.82 -3.11
N GLY A 90 8.80 12.49 -3.88
CA GLY A 90 9.13 13.79 -4.47
C GLY A 90 9.43 14.86 -3.42
N LYS A 91 8.64 14.89 -2.35
CA LYS A 91 8.82 15.83 -1.25
C LYS A 91 10.08 15.53 -0.43
N GLU A 92 10.32 14.26 -0.15
CA GLU A 92 11.45 13.82 0.66
C GLU A 92 12.79 14.06 -0.07
N LYS A 93 12.88 13.60 -1.32
CA LYS A 93 14.14 13.63 -2.08
C LYS A 93 14.42 14.98 -2.74
N PHE A 94 13.37 15.72 -3.10
CA PHE A 94 13.47 16.98 -3.84
C PHE A 94 12.64 18.11 -3.22
N PRO A 95 12.86 18.47 -1.94
CA PRO A 95 11.97 19.35 -1.18
C PRO A 95 11.86 20.77 -1.75
N LYS A 96 12.84 21.20 -2.54
CA LYS A 96 12.87 22.54 -3.17
C LYS A 96 12.32 22.54 -4.60
N SER A 97 12.16 21.37 -5.25
CA SER A 97 11.71 21.27 -6.62
C SER A 97 10.19 21.29 -6.74
N LYS A 98 9.67 21.93 -7.79
CA LYS A 98 8.23 22.05 -8.06
C LYS A 98 7.92 21.87 -9.54
N GLY A 99 6.66 21.64 -9.87
CA GLY A 99 6.16 21.62 -11.24
C GLY A 99 6.94 20.67 -12.15
N LYS A 100 7.34 21.16 -13.32
CA LYS A 100 8.05 20.37 -14.36
C LYS A 100 9.42 19.84 -13.89
N GLU A 101 10.14 20.63 -13.07
CA GLU A 101 11.44 20.23 -12.54
C GLU A 101 11.29 18.99 -11.62
N LEU A 102 10.33 19.01 -10.70
CA LEU A 102 10.04 17.88 -9.82
C LEU A 102 9.62 16.64 -10.62
N GLN A 103 8.76 16.81 -11.63
CA GLN A 103 8.36 15.71 -12.52
C GLN A 103 9.56 15.07 -13.22
N SER A 104 10.45 15.90 -13.79
CA SER A 104 11.65 15.42 -14.46
C SER A 104 12.56 14.63 -13.52
N LYS A 105 12.79 15.14 -12.31
CA LYS A 105 13.61 14.48 -11.30
C LYS A 105 13.01 13.13 -10.85
N LEU A 106 11.71 13.08 -10.65
CA LEU A 106 11.02 11.83 -10.27
C LEU A 106 11.06 10.78 -11.38
N LYS A 107 10.89 11.19 -12.65
CA LYS A 107 10.97 10.28 -13.79
C LYS A 107 12.37 9.70 -14.04
N ASN A 108 13.40 10.43 -13.63
CA ASN A 108 14.81 10.02 -13.78
C ASN A 108 15.35 9.31 -12.53
N LEU A 109 14.53 9.15 -11.49
CA LEU A 109 14.94 8.41 -10.31
C LEU A 109 14.91 6.92 -10.60
N SER A 110 15.97 6.20 -10.19
CA SER A 110 15.97 4.73 -10.31
C SER A 110 14.88 4.11 -9.42
N ILE A 111 14.39 2.95 -9.79
CA ILE A 111 13.36 2.26 -8.99
C ILE A 111 13.92 1.86 -7.61
N GLU A 112 15.17 1.50 -7.52
CA GLU A 112 15.86 1.15 -6.29
C GLU A 112 15.89 2.35 -5.33
N ASP A 113 16.33 3.51 -5.80
CA ASP A 113 16.33 4.77 -5.05
C ASP A 113 14.91 5.19 -4.62
N TYR A 114 13.93 4.95 -5.50
CA TYR A 114 12.53 5.24 -5.23
C TYR A 114 12.00 4.38 -4.08
N ILE A 115 12.25 3.06 -4.11
CA ILE A 115 11.84 2.10 -3.08
C ILE A 115 12.57 2.38 -1.76
N GLU A 116 13.89 2.61 -1.80
CA GLU A 116 14.65 2.95 -0.60
C GLU A 116 14.12 4.21 0.08
N THR A 117 13.88 5.28 -0.69
CA THR A 117 13.30 6.53 -0.19
C THR A 117 11.91 6.27 0.40
N THR A 118 11.10 5.45 -0.27
CA THR A 118 9.77 5.06 0.21
C THR A 118 9.82 4.37 1.58
N ASN A 119 10.77 3.45 1.77
CA ASN A 119 10.95 2.75 3.05
C ASN A 119 11.39 3.70 4.18
N GLN A 120 12.23 4.69 3.89
CA GLN A 120 12.59 5.74 4.84
C GLN A 120 11.38 6.60 5.23
N ILE A 121 10.57 7.01 4.25
CA ILE A 121 9.33 7.76 4.46
C ILE A 121 8.35 6.97 5.32
N HIS A 122 8.16 5.67 5.02
CA HIS A 122 7.26 4.81 5.77
C HIS A 122 7.60 4.81 7.27
N LYS A 123 8.87 4.64 7.62
CA LYS A 123 9.34 4.71 9.00
C LYS A 123 9.01 6.06 9.65
N LYS A 124 9.24 7.17 8.94
CA LYS A 124 8.89 8.52 9.44
C LYS A 124 7.38 8.67 9.66
N LEU A 125 6.55 8.19 8.74
CA LEU A 125 5.09 8.27 8.84
C LEU A 125 4.53 7.53 10.06
N LEU A 126 5.16 6.42 10.45
CA LEU A 126 4.76 5.64 11.63
C LEU A 126 5.16 6.29 12.95
N THR A 127 6.24 7.07 12.98
CA THR A 127 6.84 7.60 14.22
C THR A 127 6.65 9.09 14.39
N ASP A 128 6.43 9.86 13.31
CA ASP A 128 6.34 11.33 13.31
C ASP A 128 4.97 11.81 12.83
N SER A 129 4.11 12.15 13.78
CA SER A 129 2.77 12.68 13.49
C SER A 129 2.80 14.09 12.85
N ILE A 130 3.88 14.85 13.04
CA ILE A 130 4.06 16.17 12.43
C ILE A 130 4.40 15.98 10.95
N TYR A 131 5.31 15.05 10.63
CA TYR A 131 5.65 14.72 9.25
C TYR A 131 4.39 14.34 8.44
N LYS A 132 3.50 13.56 9.02
CA LYS A 132 2.22 13.18 8.42
C LYS A 132 1.35 14.37 7.99
N LYS A 133 1.35 15.45 8.80
CA LYS A 133 0.57 16.67 8.53
C LYS A 133 1.20 17.58 7.45
N THR A 134 2.47 17.35 7.11
CA THR A 134 3.17 18.17 6.12
C THR A 134 2.86 17.79 4.67
N ILE A 135 2.00 16.79 4.47
CA ILE A 135 1.55 16.34 3.15
C ILE A 135 0.61 17.39 2.58
N GLY A 136 1.11 18.08 1.58
CA GLY A 136 0.31 19.00 0.78
C GLY A 136 -0.44 18.27 -0.33
N ASP A 137 -1.25 19.02 -1.07
CA ASP A 137 -1.90 18.52 -2.28
C ASP A 137 -0.85 18.04 -3.28
N LEU A 138 -0.97 16.77 -3.66
CA LEU A 138 -0.16 16.16 -4.70
C LEU A 138 -0.87 16.38 -6.03
N GLY A 139 -0.42 17.35 -6.78
CA GLY A 139 -0.95 17.65 -8.11
C GLY A 139 -1.01 16.39 -8.99
N MET A 140 -2.00 16.33 -9.88
CA MET A 140 -2.30 15.16 -10.73
C MET A 140 -1.09 14.56 -11.46
N ASN A 141 -0.16 15.39 -11.90
CA ASN A 141 1.05 14.94 -12.60
C ASN A 141 2.01 14.13 -11.70
N ILE A 142 2.05 14.44 -10.40
CA ILE A 142 2.86 13.68 -9.43
C ILE A 142 2.15 12.35 -9.12
N GLN A 143 0.83 12.38 -8.96
CA GLN A 143 0.04 11.16 -8.76
C GLN A 143 0.17 10.20 -9.95
N ARG A 144 0.26 10.72 -11.19
CA ARG A 144 0.51 9.89 -12.38
C ARG A 144 1.86 9.20 -12.33
N ILE A 145 2.94 9.93 -11.98
CA ILE A 145 4.28 9.33 -11.86
C ILE A 145 4.28 8.26 -10.75
N TRP A 146 3.61 8.53 -9.62
CA TRP A 146 3.41 7.54 -8.57
C TRP A 146 2.67 6.30 -9.08
N SER A 147 1.59 6.49 -9.83
CA SER A 147 0.83 5.38 -10.42
C SER A 147 1.64 4.55 -11.41
N ASP A 148 2.51 5.19 -12.21
CA ASP A 148 3.39 4.51 -13.17
C ASP A 148 4.47 3.66 -12.47
N ASN A 149 4.79 3.95 -11.21
CA ASN A 149 5.77 3.22 -10.40
C ASN A 149 5.14 2.17 -9.46
N LEU A 150 3.81 2.00 -9.46
CA LEU A 150 3.17 0.98 -8.61
C LEU A 150 3.66 -0.43 -8.95
N PRO A 151 3.71 -1.34 -7.95
CA PRO A 151 3.99 -2.75 -8.20
C PRO A 151 3.08 -3.30 -9.29
N SER A 152 3.65 -3.96 -10.26
CA SER A 152 2.94 -4.42 -11.46
C SER A 152 3.42 -5.77 -11.93
N SER A 153 2.61 -6.43 -12.74
CA SER A 153 2.94 -7.67 -13.44
C SER A 153 2.15 -7.77 -14.74
N THR A 154 2.34 -8.87 -15.48
CA THR A 154 1.60 -9.11 -16.72
C THR A 154 0.17 -9.60 -16.43
N VAL A 155 -0.73 -9.39 -17.40
CA VAL A 155 -2.09 -9.97 -17.35
C VAL A 155 -2.03 -11.49 -17.22
N LYS A 156 -1.06 -12.15 -17.88
CA LYS A 156 -0.85 -13.60 -17.82
C LYS A 156 -0.52 -14.04 -16.39
N ASP A 157 0.33 -13.30 -15.67
CA ASP A 157 0.72 -13.62 -14.30
C ASP A 157 -0.49 -13.50 -13.35
N TYR A 158 -1.23 -12.39 -13.42
CA TYR A 158 -2.43 -12.22 -12.61
C TYR A 158 -3.51 -13.24 -12.93
N PHE A 159 -3.71 -13.59 -14.21
CA PHE A 159 -4.61 -14.67 -14.60
C PHE A 159 -4.19 -16.00 -13.98
N GLY A 160 -2.87 -16.30 -13.97
CA GLY A 160 -2.32 -17.49 -13.33
C GLY A 160 -2.60 -17.55 -11.83
N ILE A 161 -2.44 -16.43 -11.13
CA ILE A 161 -2.79 -16.32 -9.71
C ILE A 161 -4.28 -16.59 -9.48
N MET A 162 -5.15 -15.91 -10.23
CA MET A 162 -6.60 -16.07 -10.10
C MET A 162 -7.04 -17.51 -10.39
N LYS A 163 -6.42 -18.19 -11.38
CA LYS A 163 -6.66 -19.60 -11.64
C LYS A 163 -6.28 -20.49 -10.46
N LYS A 164 -5.12 -20.23 -9.82
CA LYS A 164 -4.69 -20.96 -8.62
C LYS A 164 -5.67 -20.74 -7.45
N ILE A 165 -6.08 -19.50 -7.19
CA ILE A 165 -7.07 -19.18 -6.15
C ILE A 165 -8.39 -19.91 -6.42
N ASN A 166 -8.88 -19.90 -7.66
CA ASN A 166 -10.17 -20.48 -8.04
C ASN A 166 -10.15 -22.02 -8.11
N SER A 167 -8.98 -22.64 -8.22
CA SER A 167 -8.87 -24.12 -8.32
C SER A 167 -9.32 -24.86 -7.06
N LYS A 168 -9.35 -24.17 -5.90
CA LYS A 168 -9.63 -24.76 -4.58
C LYS A 168 -8.72 -25.91 -4.17
N THR A 169 -7.61 -26.11 -4.87
CA THR A 169 -6.65 -27.19 -4.64
C THR A 169 -5.24 -26.68 -4.36
N TYR A 170 -5.00 -25.39 -4.60
CA TYR A 170 -3.68 -24.79 -4.44
C TYR A 170 -3.35 -24.44 -2.98
N PHE A 171 -4.34 -23.99 -2.23
CA PHE A 171 -4.20 -23.68 -0.82
C PHE A 171 -4.59 -24.88 0.04
N ASP A 172 -4.08 -24.93 1.27
CA ASP A 172 -4.55 -25.90 2.26
C ASP A 172 -6.04 -25.67 2.60
N THR A 173 -6.65 -26.69 3.23
CA THR A 173 -8.08 -26.68 3.56
C THR A 173 -8.49 -25.51 4.46
N ASP A 174 -7.59 -24.97 5.27
CA ASP A 174 -7.91 -23.85 6.15
C ASP A 174 -7.87 -22.52 5.39
N ALA A 175 -6.90 -22.33 4.49
CA ALA A 175 -6.86 -21.15 3.62
C ALA A 175 -8.02 -21.10 2.63
N GLN A 176 -8.58 -22.26 2.21
CA GLN A 176 -9.71 -22.32 1.28
C GLN A 176 -11.05 -21.87 1.89
N LYS A 177 -11.17 -21.79 3.21
CA LYS A 177 -12.41 -21.35 3.91
C LYS A 177 -12.62 -19.83 3.84
N TYR A 178 -11.62 -19.07 3.45
CA TYR A 178 -11.63 -17.59 3.39
C TYR A 178 -11.46 -17.10 1.95
#